data_dc1dd831c5d79316fad8347a3b94c79c
#
_entry.id   dc1dd831c5d79316fad8347a3b94c79c
#
_cell.length_a   1.000
_cell.length_b   1.000
_cell.length_c   1.000
_cell.angle_alpha   90.00
_cell.angle_beta   90.00
_cell.angle_gamma   90.00
#
_symmetry.space_group_name_H-M   'P 1'
#
loop_
_entity.id
_entity.type
_entity.pdbx_description
1 polymer ?
#
loop_
_entity_poly.entity_id
_entity_poly.type
_entity_poly.pdbx_seq_one_letter_code
_entity_poly.pdbx_strand_id
1 'polypeptide(L)' 'MMAKNSTKYVCSSCGAQSPQMIGRCPVCGEWGTYEEEVSIAI' A
#
# COMPACT_ATOMS: atom_id res chain seq x y z
N MET A 1 7.65 20.21 -11.29
CA MET A 1 7.69 19.80 -11.27
C MET A 1 7.52 18.79 -11.07
N MET A 2 7.33 18.10 -10.94
CA MET A 2 7.38 17.09 -10.90
C MET A 2 6.32 16.37 -10.61
N ALA A 3 5.94 15.52 -11.29
CA ALA A 3 4.92 14.70 -11.10
C ALA A 3 5.23 13.84 -9.99
N LYS A 4 4.43 13.64 -9.12
CA LYS A 4 4.70 12.91 -8.13
C LYS A 4 3.98 11.69 -8.24
N ASN A 5 4.52 10.58 -8.34
CA ASN A 5 3.94 9.28 -8.32
C ASN A 5 3.96 8.80 -6.90
N SER A 6 2.80 8.67 -6.32
CA SER A 6 2.72 8.17 -4.97
C SER A 6 2.27 6.73 -5.00
N THR A 7 3.08 5.86 -4.49
CA THR A 7 2.75 4.44 -4.43
C THR A 7 2.45 4.07 -2.99
N LYS A 8 1.34 3.41 -2.78
CA LYS A 8 1.01 2.94 -1.45
C LYS A 8 0.51 1.52 -1.55
N TYR A 9 0.50 0.83 -0.44
CA TYR A 9 0.09 -0.56 -0.41
C TYR A 9 -1.10 -0.70 0.51
N VAL A 10 -2.11 -1.42 0.07
CA VAL A 10 -3.34 -1.58 0.82
C VAL A 10 -3.55 -3.05 1.09
N CYS A 11 -3.78 -3.37 2.35
CA CYS A 11 -4.04 -4.74 2.73
C CYS A 11 -5.45 -5.11 2.27
N SER A 12 -5.56 -6.17 1.51
CA SER A 12 -6.85 -6.59 1.01
C SER A 12 -7.66 -7.33 2.07
N SER A 13 -7.04 -7.67 3.17
CA SER A 13 -7.72 -8.39 4.22
C SER A 13 -8.40 -7.46 5.22
N CYS A 14 -7.69 -6.46 5.68
CA CYS A 14 -8.25 -5.54 6.66
C CYS A 14 -8.35 -4.10 6.16
N GLY A 15 -7.79 -3.82 5.01
CA GLY A 15 -7.86 -2.47 4.45
C GLY A 15 -6.83 -1.51 4.98
N ALA A 16 -5.83 -1.98 5.69
CA ALA A 16 -4.78 -1.11 6.21
C ALA A 16 -3.93 -0.60 5.06
N GLN A 17 -3.50 0.65 5.16
CA GLN A 17 -2.69 1.25 4.13
C GLN A 17 -1.30 1.53 4.65
N SER A 18 -0.33 1.38 3.78
CA SER A 18 1.05 1.60 4.17
C SER A 18 1.80 2.26 3.03
N PRO A 19 2.71 3.17 3.32
CA PRO A 19 3.48 3.83 2.27
C PRO A 19 4.55 2.92 1.67
N GLN A 20 4.80 1.79 2.28
CA GLN A 20 5.80 0.88 1.77
C GLN A 20 5.36 -0.55 2.01
N MET A 21 5.94 -1.45 1.23
CA MET A 21 5.61 -2.85 1.36
C MET A 21 6.32 -3.41 2.58
N ILE A 22 5.56 -3.82 3.55
CA ILE A 22 6.16 -4.35 4.75
C ILE A 22 5.97 -5.85 4.88
N GLY A 23 5.41 -6.48 3.88
CA GLY A 23 5.33 -7.94 3.85
C GLY A 23 4.25 -8.52 4.74
N ARG A 24 4.19 -8.07 5.95
CA ARG A 24 3.19 -8.56 6.87
C ARG A 24 2.36 -7.41 7.39
N CYS A 25 1.06 -7.56 7.36
CA CYS A 25 0.17 -6.52 7.84
C CYS A 25 0.18 -6.51 9.36
N PRO A 26 0.54 -5.38 9.99
CA PRO A 26 0.56 -5.31 11.44
C PRO A 26 -0.83 -5.21 12.05
N VAL A 27 -1.83 -4.97 11.23
CA VAL A 27 -3.18 -4.82 11.73
C VAL A 27 -3.88 -6.17 11.81
N CYS A 28 -3.88 -6.92 10.73
CA CYS A 28 -4.52 -8.22 10.73
C CYS A 28 -3.54 -9.38 10.83
N GLY A 29 -2.25 -9.12 10.66
CA GLY A 29 -1.24 -10.14 10.80
C GLY A 29 -1.12 -11.08 9.61
N GLU A 30 -1.70 -10.73 8.48
CA GLU A 30 -1.65 -11.59 7.33
C GLU A 30 -0.40 -11.29 6.50
N TRP A 31 0.10 -12.31 5.83
CA TRP A 31 1.27 -12.14 4.99
C TRP A 31 0.86 -12.04 3.54
N GLY A 32 1.51 -11.16 2.81
CA GLY A 32 1.28 -11.08 1.38
C GLY A 32 -0.09 -10.63 0.98
N THR A 33 -0.76 -9.86 1.83
CA THR A 33 -2.09 -9.37 1.51
C THR A 33 -2.08 -7.95 0.99
N TYR A 34 -0.91 -7.32 0.91
CA TYR A 34 -0.82 -5.96 0.43
C TYR A 34 -0.87 -5.91 -1.08
N GLU A 35 -1.59 -4.94 -1.61
CA GLU A 35 -1.66 -4.74 -3.04
C GLU A 35 -1.14 -3.35 -3.35
N GLU A 36 -0.39 -3.24 -4.40
CA GLU A 36 0.20 -1.99 -4.79
C GLU A 36 -0.83 -1.09 -5.42
N GLU A 37 -0.92 0.14 -4.95
CA GLU A 37 -1.85 1.09 -5.49
C GLU A 37 -1.08 2.33 -5.86
N VAL A 38 -1.10 2.70 -7.11
CA VAL A 38 -0.35 3.84 -7.59
C VAL A 38 -1.30 4.99 -7.86
N SER A 39 -1.01 6.14 -7.28
CA SER A 39 -1.78 7.33 -7.52
C SER A 39 -0.99 8.20 -8.44
N ILE A 40 -1.56 8.55 -9.56
CA ILE A 40 -0.90 9.41 -10.50
C ILE A 40 -1.64 10.73 -10.52
N ALA A 41 -0.95 11.77 -10.17
CA ALA A 41 -1.54 13.09 -10.15
C ALA A 41 -1.28 13.75 -11.50
N ILE A 42 -2.29 14.27 -12.09
CA ILE A 42 -2.18 14.91 -13.39
C ILE A 42 -2.27 16.39 -13.27
#